data_2a10a70479416e84d6990b1458ca83be
#
_entry.id   2a10a70479416e84d6990b1458ca83be
#
_cell.length_a   1.000
_cell.length_b   1.000
_cell.length_c   1.000
_cell.angle_alpha   90.00
_cell.angle_beta   90.00
_cell.angle_gamma   90.00
#
_symmetry.space_group_name_H-M   'P 1'
#
loop_
_entity.id
_entity.type
_entity.pdbx_description
1 polymer ?
#
loop_
_entity_poly.entity_id
_entity_poly.type
_entity_poly.pdbx_seq_one_letter_code
_entity_poly.pdbx_strand_id
1 'polypeptide(L)'
;MADSKRIATTRPESRRGMSKGQIREERRSRSRSRARRKRSILMFGGILFALVFISALVLSPNLSPRTADGLRGVNTGGFIEIDVDQGAGHIPGNAPNPDSDAVVPATSGPHWAGATTPAGVSAPARWGSFRQILPDEVLLHNLEHGGIGIHYDCEGGCPEIVQALDDIIPRNNSQFMMSPYVNMPSKIVITAWRHHLYLDEVDEDLIRQFIDEYQDRAPESVPGNLY
;
A
#
# COMPACT_ATOMS: atom_id res chain seq x y z
N MET A 1 19.17 -62.88 16.60
CA MET A 1 19.38 -62.85 18.06
C MET A 1 19.53 -61.40 18.50
N ALA A 2 18.47 -60.77 18.96
CA ALA A 2 18.48 -59.39 19.42
C ALA A 2 18.22 -59.43 20.93
N ASP A 3 19.21 -59.01 21.68
CA ASP A 3 19.23 -59.00 23.13
C ASP A 3 18.49 -57.78 23.68
N SER A 4 17.32 -58.04 24.26
CA SER A 4 16.48 -57.02 24.87
C SER A 4 16.95 -56.71 26.27
N LYS A 5 17.81 -55.70 26.44
CA LYS A 5 18.21 -55.17 27.77
C LYS A 5 17.02 -54.52 28.45
N ARG A 6 16.43 -55.20 29.44
CA ARG A 6 15.47 -54.60 30.41
C ARG A 6 16.21 -53.59 31.26
N ILE A 7 15.89 -52.33 31.09
CA ILE A 7 16.35 -51.24 32.00
C ILE A 7 15.59 -51.38 33.29
N ALA A 8 16.26 -51.83 34.34
CA ALA A 8 15.75 -51.85 35.67
C ALA A 8 15.58 -50.42 36.19
N THR A 9 14.35 -49.95 36.38
CA THR A 9 14.06 -48.67 37.03
C THR A 9 14.34 -48.76 38.50
N THR A 10 15.52 -48.32 38.94
CA THR A 10 15.90 -48.22 40.35
C THR A 10 15.01 -47.16 41.03
N ARG A 11 14.29 -47.60 42.05
CA ARG A 11 13.42 -46.74 42.87
C ARG A 11 14.34 -45.76 43.65
N PRO A 12 14.09 -44.44 43.55
CA PRO A 12 14.96 -43.47 44.23
C PRO A 12 15.02 -43.71 45.71
N GLU A 13 16.23 -43.69 46.30
CA GLU A 13 16.52 -44.02 47.69
C GLU A 13 15.71 -43.19 48.70
N SER A 14 15.31 -41.99 48.39
CA SER A 14 14.48 -41.08 49.19
C SER A 14 13.08 -41.61 49.56
N ARG A 15 12.65 -42.77 49.01
CA ARG A 15 11.33 -43.36 49.27
C ARG A 15 11.38 -44.64 50.07
N ARG A 16 12.56 -45.07 50.55
CA ARG A 16 12.68 -46.20 51.43
C ARG A 16 12.16 -45.79 52.82
N GLY A 17 11.09 -46.40 53.28
CA GLY A 17 10.50 -46.17 54.61
C GLY A 17 9.21 -45.32 54.61
N MET A 18 8.79 -44.75 53.49
CA MET A 18 7.52 -44.01 53.43
C MET A 18 6.32 -44.94 53.32
N SER A 19 5.26 -44.62 54.08
CA SER A 19 3.97 -45.30 53.95
C SER A 19 3.29 -45.03 52.58
N LYS A 20 2.38 -45.88 52.13
CA LYS A 20 1.63 -45.69 50.87
C LYS A 20 0.86 -44.36 50.85
N GLY A 21 0.40 -43.89 52.02
CA GLY A 21 -0.26 -42.60 52.19
C GLY A 21 0.67 -41.43 51.89
N GLN A 22 1.86 -41.43 52.48
CA GLN A 22 2.88 -40.39 52.30
C GLN A 22 3.38 -40.29 50.86
N ILE A 23 3.52 -41.42 50.17
CA ILE A 23 3.90 -41.44 48.74
C ILE A 23 2.78 -40.82 47.87
N ARG A 24 1.53 -41.06 48.24
CA ARG A 24 0.37 -40.52 47.51
C ARG A 24 0.21 -39.01 47.69
N GLU A 25 0.52 -38.53 48.89
CA GLU A 25 0.49 -37.12 49.23
C GLU A 25 1.64 -36.34 48.57
N GLU A 26 2.84 -36.90 48.56
CA GLU A 26 3.99 -36.34 47.83
C GLU A 26 3.73 -36.23 46.32
N ARG A 27 3.11 -37.24 45.71
CA ARG A 27 2.72 -37.18 44.30
C ARG A 27 1.68 -36.09 44.04
N ARG A 28 0.69 -35.91 44.92
CA ARG A 28 -0.31 -34.85 44.83
C ARG A 28 0.29 -33.48 45.00
N SER A 29 1.19 -33.25 45.92
CA SER A 29 1.85 -31.96 46.13
C SER A 29 2.75 -31.59 44.93
N ARG A 30 3.52 -32.54 44.39
CA ARG A 30 4.35 -32.35 43.21
C ARG A 30 3.51 -32.06 41.95
N SER A 31 2.33 -32.70 41.80
CA SER A 31 1.43 -32.41 40.68
C SER A 31 0.82 -31.02 40.81
N ARG A 32 0.42 -30.60 42.00
CA ARG A 32 -0.13 -29.26 42.26
C ARG A 32 0.93 -28.17 42.03
N SER A 33 2.15 -28.37 42.46
CA SER A 33 3.27 -27.41 42.24
C SER A 33 3.60 -27.28 40.74
N ARG A 34 3.63 -28.39 39.99
CA ARG A 34 3.82 -28.38 38.54
C ARG A 34 2.66 -27.67 37.82
N ALA A 35 1.43 -27.88 38.24
CA ALA A 35 0.26 -27.21 37.67
C ALA A 35 0.28 -25.69 37.93
N ARG A 36 0.66 -25.28 39.17
CA ARG A 36 0.83 -23.85 39.50
C ARG A 36 1.94 -23.21 38.65
N ARG A 37 3.10 -23.86 38.54
CA ARG A 37 4.23 -23.38 37.76
C ARG A 37 3.88 -23.23 36.26
N LYS A 38 3.13 -24.21 35.68
CA LYS A 38 2.64 -24.10 34.30
C LYS A 38 1.68 -22.92 34.10
N ARG A 39 0.74 -22.71 35.04
CA ARG A 39 -0.17 -21.56 34.99
C ARG A 39 0.56 -20.23 35.11
N SER A 40 1.54 -20.12 35.99
CA SER A 40 2.37 -18.91 36.13
C SER A 40 3.16 -18.64 34.84
N ILE A 41 3.80 -19.66 34.26
CA ILE A 41 4.54 -19.51 32.99
C ILE A 41 3.61 -19.05 31.85
N LEU A 42 2.42 -19.63 31.77
CA LEU A 42 1.42 -19.21 30.75
C LEU A 42 0.93 -17.77 31.00
N MET A 43 0.66 -17.38 32.24
CA MET A 43 0.25 -16.01 32.56
C MET A 43 1.35 -14.99 32.27
N PHE A 44 2.56 -15.24 32.76
CA PHE A 44 3.69 -14.32 32.55
C PHE A 44 4.12 -14.30 31.08
N GLY A 45 4.09 -15.43 30.37
CA GLY A 45 4.35 -15.52 28.94
C GLY A 45 3.30 -14.75 28.12
N GLY A 46 2.02 -14.86 28.47
CA GLY A 46 0.95 -14.11 27.84
C GLY A 46 1.06 -12.59 28.05
N ILE A 47 1.38 -12.17 29.28
CA ILE A 47 1.58 -10.74 29.58
C ILE A 47 2.80 -10.19 28.82
N LEU A 48 3.92 -10.93 28.82
CA LEU A 48 5.11 -10.51 28.08
C LEU A 48 4.85 -10.42 26.57
N PHE A 49 4.14 -11.39 26.02
CA PHE A 49 3.75 -11.40 24.62
C PHE A 49 2.84 -10.19 24.28
N ALA A 50 1.85 -9.91 25.13
CA ALA A 50 0.97 -8.75 24.96
C ALA A 50 1.75 -7.42 25.02
N LEU A 51 2.70 -7.30 25.96
CA LEU A 51 3.54 -6.10 26.08
C LEU A 51 4.46 -5.92 24.87
N VAL A 52 5.07 -7.00 24.36
CA VAL A 52 5.88 -6.96 23.14
C VAL A 52 5.04 -6.62 21.93
N PHE A 53 3.83 -7.17 21.84
CA PHE A 53 2.92 -6.89 20.74
C PHE A 53 2.41 -5.44 20.75
N ILE A 54 2.06 -4.92 21.94
CA ILE A 54 1.65 -3.52 22.10
C ILE A 54 2.82 -2.57 21.83
N SER A 55 4.02 -2.89 22.30
CA SER A 55 5.21 -2.08 22.03
C SER A 55 5.59 -2.10 20.53
N ALA A 56 5.41 -3.23 19.85
CA ALA A 56 5.59 -3.31 18.40
C ALA A 56 4.57 -2.45 17.65
N LEU A 57 3.31 -2.42 18.10
CA LEU A 57 2.27 -1.55 17.52
C LEU A 57 2.54 -0.06 17.77
N VAL A 58 3.05 0.30 18.94
CA VAL A 58 3.34 1.70 19.29
C VAL A 58 4.63 2.21 18.65
N LEU A 59 5.64 1.33 18.49
CA LEU A 59 6.94 1.66 17.90
C LEU A 59 7.00 1.45 16.37
N SER A 60 5.94 0.90 15.76
CA SER A 60 5.84 0.76 14.30
C SER A 60 4.88 1.84 13.76
N PRO A 61 5.38 3.00 13.36
CA PRO A 61 4.54 4.06 12.80
C PRO A 61 3.85 3.68 11.48
N ASN A 62 4.21 2.52 10.91
CA ASN A 62 3.72 2.04 9.60
C ASN A 62 2.60 0.99 9.66
N LEU A 63 2.05 0.67 10.85
CA LEU A 63 0.95 -0.31 11.01
C LEU A 63 -0.42 0.32 11.28
N SER A 64 -0.55 1.63 11.21
CA SER A 64 -1.87 2.25 11.14
C SER A 64 -2.45 1.98 9.76
N PRO A 65 -3.68 1.45 9.63
CA PRO A 65 -4.38 1.49 8.36
C PRO A 65 -4.45 2.97 7.97
N ARG A 66 -3.77 3.34 6.89
CA ARG A 66 -3.92 4.66 6.28
C ARG A 66 -5.35 4.73 5.75
N THR A 67 -6.25 5.21 6.56
CA THR A 67 -7.53 5.68 6.07
C THR A 67 -7.26 6.99 5.33
N ALA A 68 -7.86 7.17 4.16
CA ALA A 68 -7.79 8.40 3.37
C ALA A 68 -8.11 9.69 4.19
N ASP A 69 -8.72 9.54 5.35
CA ASP A 69 -8.99 10.61 6.33
C ASP A 69 -7.74 11.13 7.07
N GLY A 70 -6.62 10.40 7.07
CA GLY A 70 -5.37 10.84 7.70
C GLY A 70 -4.58 11.86 6.87
N LEU A 71 -4.97 12.10 5.62
CA LEU A 71 -4.33 13.05 4.71
C LEU A 71 -4.99 14.44 4.71
N ARG A 72 -6.12 14.60 5.39
CA ARG A 72 -6.81 15.87 5.58
C ARG A 72 -6.17 16.70 6.67
N GLY A 73 -4.97 17.19 6.49
CA GLY A 73 -4.41 18.09 7.52
C GLY A 73 -2.95 18.45 7.39
N VAL A 74 -2.30 18.09 6.33
CA VAL A 74 -0.93 18.57 6.08
C VAL A 74 -0.98 19.73 5.10
N ASN A 75 -1.29 20.91 5.65
CA ASN A 75 -0.90 22.15 5.04
C ASN A 75 0.62 22.17 5.04
N THR A 76 1.24 21.89 3.93
CA THR A 76 2.57 22.42 3.58
C THR A 76 3.18 21.58 2.48
N GLY A 77 3.55 22.23 1.42
CA GLY A 77 4.50 21.80 0.41
C GLY A 77 4.40 20.32 0.02
N GLY A 78 3.82 20.02 -1.07
CA GLY A 78 3.48 18.70 -1.58
C GLY A 78 4.46 17.59 -1.20
N PHE A 79 3.96 16.41 -1.00
CA PHE A 79 4.79 15.25 -0.73
C PHE A 79 4.62 14.22 -1.85
N ILE A 80 5.71 13.51 -2.14
CA ILE A 80 5.73 12.44 -3.12
C ILE A 80 5.50 11.12 -2.37
N GLU A 81 4.50 10.37 -2.82
CA GLU A 81 4.20 9.03 -2.31
C GLU A 81 4.55 7.97 -3.37
N ILE A 82 5.15 6.87 -2.91
CA ILE A 82 5.43 5.71 -3.75
C ILE A 82 4.36 4.67 -3.47
N ASP A 83 3.61 4.31 -4.50
CA ASP A 83 2.49 3.38 -4.39
C ASP A 83 2.93 1.92 -4.54
N VAL A 84 2.12 1.04 -3.97
CA VAL A 84 2.27 -0.40 -4.18
C VAL A 84 2.03 -0.71 -5.65
N ASP A 85 2.89 -1.55 -6.23
CA ASP A 85 2.73 -2.03 -7.60
C ASP A 85 1.56 -3.00 -7.72
N GLN A 86 0.56 -2.62 -8.50
CA GLN A 86 -0.63 -3.43 -8.80
C GLN A 86 -0.54 -4.13 -10.18
N GLY A 87 0.65 -4.10 -10.78
CA GLY A 87 0.91 -4.68 -12.10
C GLY A 87 0.55 -3.76 -13.26
N ALA A 88 0.65 -4.30 -14.47
CA ALA A 88 0.48 -3.58 -15.75
C ALA A 88 -0.31 -4.43 -16.77
N GLY A 89 -1.27 -5.23 -16.33
CA GLY A 89 -1.99 -6.14 -17.20
C GLY A 89 -3.08 -5.46 -18.03
N HIS A 90 -3.11 -5.69 -19.34
CA HIS A 90 -4.23 -5.26 -20.17
C HIS A 90 -5.49 -6.07 -19.88
N ILE A 91 -6.62 -5.40 -19.70
CA ILE A 91 -7.94 -5.99 -19.48
C ILE A 91 -8.89 -5.60 -20.60
N PRO A 92 -9.99 -6.37 -20.81
CA PRO A 92 -11.00 -6.01 -21.80
C PRO A 92 -11.57 -4.62 -21.54
N GLY A 93 -11.79 -3.84 -22.59
CA GLY A 93 -12.30 -2.47 -22.51
C GLY A 93 -13.72 -2.32 -21.92
N ASN A 94 -14.36 -3.41 -21.48
CA ASN A 94 -15.63 -3.41 -20.76
C ASN A 94 -15.50 -3.87 -19.30
N ALA A 95 -14.29 -4.17 -18.83
CA ALA A 95 -14.01 -4.55 -17.46
C ALA A 95 -13.39 -3.37 -16.71
N PRO A 96 -13.85 -3.04 -15.48
CA PRO A 96 -13.19 -2.04 -14.67
C PRO A 96 -11.87 -2.58 -14.11
N ASN A 97 -10.96 -1.67 -13.76
CA ASN A 97 -9.80 -2.02 -12.96
C ASN A 97 -10.27 -2.47 -11.56
N PRO A 98 -9.98 -3.70 -11.14
CA PRO A 98 -10.43 -4.23 -9.85
C PRO A 98 -9.83 -3.51 -8.65
N ASP A 99 -8.71 -2.82 -8.82
CA ASP A 99 -7.94 -2.18 -7.76
C ASP A 99 -7.97 -0.64 -7.84
N SER A 100 -8.86 -0.05 -8.67
CA SER A 100 -8.92 1.41 -8.91
C SER A 100 -9.16 2.24 -7.65
N ASP A 101 -9.83 1.69 -6.65
CA ASP A 101 -10.12 2.39 -5.40
C ASP A 101 -8.96 2.34 -4.38
N ALA A 102 -7.92 1.56 -4.64
CA ALA A 102 -6.80 1.40 -3.70
C ALA A 102 -5.94 2.65 -3.60
N VAL A 103 -5.82 3.39 -4.70
CA VAL A 103 -5.10 4.67 -4.80
C VAL A 103 -5.87 5.58 -5.74
N VAL A 104 -6.05 6.86 -5.40
CA VAL A 104 -6.89 7.80 -6.17
C VAL A 104 -6.12 9.08 -6.48
N PRO A 105 -5.87 9.39 -7.76
CA PRO A 105 -6.02 8.58 -8.97
C PRO A 105 -5.14 7.33 -8.96
N ALA A 106 -5.51 6.26 -9.67
CA ALA A 106 -4.68 5.06 -9.78
C ALA A 106 -3.37 5.36 -10.51
N THR A 107 -2.26 4.71 -10.07
CA THR A 107 -0.91 4.90 -10.66
C THR A 107 -0.27 3.63 -11.19
N SER A 108 -0.88 2.48 -10.94
CA SER A 108 -0.53 1.18 -11.54
C SER A 108 -1.76 0.28 -11.50
N GLY A 109 -1.71 -0.83 -12.22
CA GLY A 109 -2.77 -1.82 -12.19
C GLY A 109 -3.32 -2.20 -13.56
N PRO A 110 -4.29 -3.12 -13.60
CA PRO A 110 -4.93 -3.55 -14.83
C PRO A 110 -5.66 -2.42 -15.53
N HIS A 111 -5.45 -2.27 -16.85
CA HIS A 111 -5.99 -1.16 -17.62
C HIS A 111 -6.36 -1.54 -19.05
N TRP A 112 -7.07 -0.65 -19.74
CA TRP A 112 -7.52 -0.90 -21.11
C TRP A 112 -6.40 -0.66 -22.12
N ALA A 113 -6.48 -1.42 -23.25
CA ALA A 113 -5.66 -1.23 -24.43
C ALA A 113 -6.54 -1.30 -25.68
N GLY A 114 -6.46 -0.30 -26.54
CA GLY A 114 -7.17 -0.34 -27.80
C GLY A 114 -7.55 1.03 -28.36
N ALA A 115 -7.91 1.05 -29.64
CA ALA A 115 -8.25 2.28 -30.34
C ALA A 115 -9.56 2.91 -29.89
N THR A 116 -10.46 2.14 -29.25
CA THR A 116 -11.75 2.62 -28.77
C THR A 116 -12.03 1.97 -27.42
N THR A 117 -12.41 2.77 -26.44
CA THR A 117 -12.80 2.34 -25.09
C THR A 117 -14.23 2.80 -24.78
N PRO A 118 -14.86 2.30 -23.71
CA PRO A 118 -16.14 2.79 -23.23
C PRO A 118 -16.16 4.29 -22.91
N ALA A 119 -15.00 4.88 -22.63
CA ALA A 119 -14.85 6.31 -22.39
C ALA A 119 -14.89 7.16 -23.68
N GLY A 120 -14.99 6.54 -24.87
CA GLY A 120 -15.01 7.22 -26.14
C GLY A 120 -13.64 7.76 -26.59
N VAL A 121 -12.57 7.35 -25.93
CA VAL A 121 -11.17 7.66 -26.29
C VAL A 121 -10.38 6.37 -26.44
N SER A 122 -9.20 6.43 -27.07
CA SER A 122 -8.28 5.29 -27.12
C SER A 122 -7.61 5.08 -25.75
N ALA A 123 -7.03 3.91 -25.53
CA ALA A 123 -6.06 3.63 -24.48
C ALA A 123 -4.82 3.00 -25.11
N PRO A 124 -3.65 3.65 -25.11
CA PRO A 124 -3.42 4.97 -24.52
C PRO A 124 -4.20 6.07 -25.22
N ALA A 125 -4.61 7.08 -24.46
CA ALA A 125 -5.22 8.28 -25.01
C ALA A 125 -4.15 9.18 -25.64
N ARG A 126 -4.57 10.08 -26.53
CA ARG A 126 -3.66 11.13 -27.03
C ARG A 126 -3.17 12.01 -25.88
N TRP A 127 -1.95 12.47 -25.97
CA TRP A 127 -1.43 13.45 -25.03
C TRP A 127 -2.15 14.80 -25.12
N GLY A 128 -2.26 15.48 -23.99
CA GLY A 128 -2.84 16.82 -23.90
C GLY A 128 -3.90 16.98 -22.84
N SER A 129 -4.59 18.13 -22.88
CA SER A 129 -5.60 18.47 -21.89
C SER A 129 -6.98 17.99 -22.31
N PHE A 130 -7.71 17.42 -21.38
CA PHE A 130 -9.09 16.95 -21.53
C PHE A 130 -10.03 17.76 -20.64
N ARG A 131 -11.24 18.02 -21.15
CA ARG A 131 -12.30 18.67 -20.38
C ARG A 131 -13.22 17.68 -19.66
N GLN A 132 -13.11 16.41 -20.00
CA GLN A 132 -13.88 15.32 -19.42
C GLN A 132 -13.01 14.55 -18.43
N ILE A 133 -13.64 13.95 -17.43
CA ILE A 133 -13.00 12.96 -16.57
C ILE A 133 -12.65 11.75 -17.44
N LEU A 134 -11.41 11.30 -17.32
CA LEU A 134 -10.95 10.05 -17.91
C LEU A 134 -10.91 8.98 -16.83
N PRO A 135 -11.38 7.76 -17.11
CA PRO A 135 -11.27 6.67 -16.15
C PRO A 135 -9.83 6.22 -15.97
N ASP A 136 -9.53 5.65 -14.82
CA ASP A 136 -8.21 5.16 -14.49
C ASP A 136 -7.68 4.15 -15.50
N GLU A 137 -8.54 3.31 -16.06
CA GLU A 137 -8.18 2.33 -17.07
C GLU A 137 -7.61 2.96 -18.36
N VAL A 138 -7.92 4.21 -18.63
CA VAL A 138 -7.31 4.98 -19.74
C VAL A 138 -6.02 5.64 -19.26
N LEU A 139 -6.07 6.31 -18.11
CA LEU A 139 -4.96 7.06 -17.54
C LEU A 139 -3.74 6.16 -17.31
N LEU A 140 -3.95 4.98 -16.74
CA LEU A 140 -2.90 4.01 -16.43
C LEU A 140 -2.10 3.59 -17.65
N HIS A 141 -2.72 3.41 -18.80
CA HIS A 141 -2.01 3.05 -20.02
C HIS A 141 -1.01 4.15 -20.45
N ASN A 142 -1.42 5.41 -20.32
CA ASN A 142 -0.51 6.53 -20.57
C ASN A 142 0.62 6.61 -19.54
N LEU A 143 0.33 6.34 -18.27
CA LEU A 143 1.37 6.29 -17.24
C LEU A 143 2.35 5.14 -17.49
N GLU A 144 1.89 3.95 -17.93
CA GLU A 144 2.74 2.82 -18.30
C GLU A 144 3.74 3.15 -19.41
N HIS A 145 3.34 4.03 -20.34
CA HIS A 145 4.24 4.55 -21.37
C HIS A 145 5.14 5.71 -20.92
N GLY A 146 5.22 5.96 -19.62
CA GLY A 146 6.11 6.97 -19.04
C GLY A 146 5.53 8.38 -18.99
N GLY A 147 4.23 8.52 -19.20
CA GLY A 147 3.55 9.80 -19.13
C GLY A 147 3.38 10.34 -17.73
N ILE A 148 3.02 11.61 -17.66
CA ILE A 148 2.63 12.32 -16.45
C ILE A 148 1.15 12.67 -16.53
N GLY A 149 0.39 12.27 -15.49
CA GLY A 149 -0.98 12.71 -15.28
C GLY A 149 -1.02 13.97 -14.42
N ILE A 150 -1.86 14.91 -14.79
CA ILE A 150 -2.11 16.14 -14.04
C ILE A 150 -3.61 16.21 -13.78
N HIS A 151 -4.01 16.06 -12.52
CA HIS A 151 -5.40 15.95 -12.15
C HIS A 151 -5.79 17.10 -11.22
N TYR A 152 -7.03 17.58 -11.39
CA TYR A 152 -7.58 18.62 -10.54
C TYR A 152 -9.01 18.31 -10.16
N ASP A 153 -9.35 18.59 -8.89
CA ASP A 153 -10.70 18.45 -8.34
C ASP A 153 -11.09 19.74 -7.62
N CYS A 154 -11.90 20.54 -8.26
CA CYS A 154 -12.30 21.84 -7.74
C CYS A 154 -13.78 22.07 -7.94
N GLU A 155 -14.44 22.45 -6.87
CA GLU A 155 -15.82 22.92 -6.92
C GLU A 155 -15.89 24.20 -7.79
N GLY A 156 -16.68 24.16 -8.86
CA GLY A 156 -16.82 25.28 -9.78
C GLY A 156 -15.77 25.35 -10.92
N GLY A 157 -14.83 24.39 -10.99
CA GLY A 157 -13.96 24.22 -12.17
C GLY A 157 -12.63 24.97 -12.18
N CYS A 158 -12.29 25.75 -11.15
CA CYS A 158 -11.01 26.47 -10.88
C CYS A 158 -10.18 26.86 -12.12
N PRO A 159 -10.66 27.73 -13.01
CA PRO A 159 -10.00 28.06 -14.26
C PRO A 159 -8.59 28.62 -14.08
N GLU A 160 -8.31 29.31 -12.99
CA GLU A 160 -6.99 29.84 -12.66
C GLU A 160 -5.97 28.73 -12.36
N ILE A 161 -6.37 27.67 -11.63
CA ILE A 161 -5.52 26.51 -11.35
C ILE A 161 -5.27 25.74 -12.66
N VAL A 162 -6.33 25.49 -13.43
CA VAL A 162 -6.21 24.79 -14.73
C VAL A 162 -5.28 25.55 -15.67
N GLN A 163 -5.38 26.86 -15.74
CA GLN A 163 -4.48 27.68 -16.58
C GLN A 163 -3.04 27.61 -16.08
N ALA A 164 -2.81 27.73 -14.78
CA ALA A 164 -1.48 27.64 -14.21
C ALA A 164 -0.84 26.26 -14.44
N LEU A 165 -1.60 25.17 -14.32
CA LEU A 165 -1.15 23.83 -14.64
C LEU A 165 -0.85 23.65 -16.13
N ASP A 166 -1.70 24.19 -17.02
CA ASP A 166 -1.49 24.15 -18.48
C ASP A 166 -0.23 24.91 -18.91
N ASP A 167 0.12 25.97 -18.19
CA ASP A 167 1.34 26.76 -18.46
C ASP A 167 2.63 26.04 -18.08
N ILE A 168 2.55 25.05 -17.15
CA ILE A 168 3.69 24.21 -16.76
C ILE A 168 3.98 23.14 -17.82
N ILE A 169 2.93 22.68 -18.53
CA ILE A 169 3.05 21.59 -19.51
C ILE A 169 3.84 22.07 -20.74
N PRO A 170 4.92 21.37 -21.14
CA PRO A 170 5.63 21.68 -22.38
C PRO A 170 4.71 21.52 -23.60
N ARG A 171 4.67 22.53 -24.46
CA ARG A 171 3.76 22.55 -25.64
C ARG A 171 4.19 21.63 -26.77
N ASN A 172 5.45 21.17 -26.77
CA ASN A 172 6.02 20.31 -27.79
C ASN A 172 6.59 19.04 -27.17
N ASN A 173 6.35 17.91 -27.81
CA ASN A 173 6.85 16.60 -27.39
C ASN A 173 6.50 16.27 -25.93
N SER A 174 5.27 16.57 -25.53
CA SER A 174 4.84 16.36 -24.16
C SER A 174 4.10 15.03 -24.03
N GLN A 175 4.51 14.24 -23.04
CA GLN A 175 3.83 13.02 -22.60
C GLN A 175 2.98 13.32 -21.36
N PHE A 176 2.07 14.30 -21.50
CA PHE A 176 1.23 14.77 -20.40
C PHE A 176 -0.24 14.53 -20.70
N MET A 177 -0.97 14.15 -19.68
CA MET A 177 -2.42 14.13 -19.68
C MET A 177 -2.95 14.99 -18.56
N MET A 178 -3.64 16.06 -18.87
CA MET A 178 -4.35 16.85 -17.88
C MET A 178 -5.85 16.62 -18.00
N SER A 179 -6.51 16.27 -16.90
CA SER A 179 -7.95 16.04 -16.86
C SER A 179 -8.54 16.39 -15.49
N PRO A 180 -9.82 16.82 -15.42
CA PRO A 180 -10.52 16.84 -14.15
C PRO A 180 -10.59 15.41 -13.58
N TYR A 181 -10.65 15.35 -12.25
CA TYR A 181 -10.83 14.10 -11.51
C TYR A 181 -11.79 14.35 -10.34
N VAL A 182 -12.25 13.32 -9.64
CA VAL A 182 -13.19 13.46 -8.53
C VAL A 182 -12.73 12.63 -7.32
N ASN A 183 -13.09 13.09 -6.12
CA ASN A 183 -12.79 12.40 -4.87
C ASN A 183 -11.28 12.26 -4.59
N MET A 184 -10.48 13.17 -5.07
CA MET A 184 -9.06 13.20 -4.75
C MET A 184 -8.80 13.64 -3.30
N PRO A 185 -7.69 13.20 -2.69
CA PRO A 185 -7.32 13.63 -1.33
C PRO A 185 -6.85 15.09 -1.25
N SER A 186 -6.49 15.71 -2.39
CA SER A 186 -6.08 17.12 -2.52
C SER A 186 -6.63 17.72 -3.81
N LYS A 187 -6.58 19.05 -3.95
CA LYS A 187 -7.12 19.74 -5.12
C LYS A 187 -6.41 19.43 -6.42
N ILE A 188 -5.11 19.14 -6.32
CA ILE A 188 -4.23 18.84 -7.44
C ILE A 188 -3.48 17.56 -7.10
N VAL A 189 -3.44 16.63 -8.04
CA VAL A 189 -2.62 15.42 -7.94
C VAL A 189 -1.84 15.25 -9.23
N ILE A 190 -0.53 15.16 -9.13
CA ILE A 190 0.34 14.81 -10.24
C ILE A 190 0.68 13.34 -10.11
N THR A 191 0.57 12.59 -11.20
CA THR A 191 0.81 11.14 -11.22
C THR A 191 1.88 10.77 -12.22
N ALA A 192 2.67 9.77 -11.86
CA ALA A 192 3.51 8.98 -12.75
C ALA A 192 3.32 7.51 -12.38
N TRP A 193 3.87 6.58 -13.14
CA TRP A 193 3.75 5.16 -12.80
C TRP A 193 4.23 4.90 -11.36
N ARG A 194 3.31 4.47 -10.48
CA ARG A 194 3.51 4.19 -9.06
C ARG A 194 3.90 5.39 -8.19
N HIS A 195 3.65 6.62 -8.63
CA HIS A 195 4.02 7.80 -7.85
C HIS A 195 2.91 8.84 -7.89
N HIS A 196 2.70 9.48 -6.73
CA HIS A 196 1.81 10.64 -6.56
C HIS A 196 2.57 11.82 -5.98
N LEU A 197 2.15 13.00 -6.41
CA LEU A 197 2.44 14.27 -5.75
C LEU A 197 1.12 14.96 -5.45
N TYR A 198 0.83 15.20 -4.17
CA TYR A 198 -0.40 15.82 -3.70
C TYR A 198 -0.17 17.29 -3.39
N LEU A 199 -1.03 18.17 -3.92
CA LEU A 199 -0.92 19.62 -3.78
C LEU A 199 -2.30 20.25 -3.55
N ASP A 200 -2.38 21.23 -2.64
CA ASP A 200 -3.59 22.07 -2.47
C ASP A 200 -3.51 23.37 -3.27
N GLU A 201 -2.32 23.77 -3.67
CA GLU A 201 -2.02 24.94 -4.49
C GLU A 201 -0.98 24.58 -5.53
N VAL A 202 -0.91 25.37 -6.62
CA VAL A 202 0.09 25.13 -7.67
C VAL A 202 1.49 25.50 -7.17
N ASP A 203 2.36 24.49 -7.08
CA ASP A 203 3.78 24.64 -6.80
C ASP A 203 4.56 24.21 -8.05
N GLU A 204 4.90 25.19 -8.89
CA GLU A 204 5.55 24.92 -10.17
C GLU A 204 6.92 24.24 -10.02
N ASP A 205 7.70 24.64 -9.03
CA ASP A 205 9.04 24.07 -8.81
C ASP A 205 8.95 22.59 -8.42
N LEU A 206 8.02 22.27 -7.53
CA LEU A 206 7.81 20.90 -7.08
C LEU A 206 7.19 20.01 -8.16
N ILE A 207 6.27 20.57 -8.96
CA ILE A 207 5.71 19.86 -10.13
C ILE A 207 6.82 19.58 -11.16
N ARG A 208 7.67 20.54 -11.47
CA ARG A 208 8.79 20.34 -12.41
C ARG A 208 9.79 19.32 -11.88
N GLN A 209 10.11 19.35 -10.58
CA GLN A 209 10.96 18.34 -9.96
C GLN A 209 10.35 16.94 -10.08
N PHE A 210 9.04 16.79 -9.84
CA PHE A 210 8.36 15.51 -9.99
C PHE A 210 8.42 15.00 -11.45
N ILE A 211 8.18 15.89 -12.42
CA ILE A 211 8.27 15.56 -13.85
C ILE A 211 9.68 15.07 -14.20
N ASP A 212 10.71 15.82 -13.83
CA ASP A 212 12.11 15.48 -14.14
C ASP A 212 12.54 14.14 -13.53
N GLU A 213 11.97 13.79 -12.37
CA GLU A 213 12.34 12.56 -11.66
C GLU A 213 11.59 11.34 -12.18
N TYR A 214 10.31 11.47 -12.55
CA TYR A 214 9.44 10.31 -12.81
C TYR A 214 8.97 10.15 -14.26
N GLN A 215 9.07 11.15 -15.11
CA GLN A 215 8.76 11.00 -16.54
C GLN A 215 9.69 9.97 -17.18
N ASP A 216 9.16 9.15 -18.09
CA ASP A 216 9.90 8.08 -18.79
C ASP A 216 10.51 7.01 -17.84
N ARG A 217 9.90 6.76 -16.67
CA ARG A 217 10.35 5.76 -15.68
C ARG A 217 9.40 4.59 -15.50
N ALA A 218 8.45 4.42 -16.41
CA ALA A 218 7.46 3.34 -16.37
C ALA A 218 7.91 2.09 -17.14
N PRO A 219 7.21 0.95 -16.98
CA PRO A 219 7.60 -0.33 -17.57
C PRO A 219 7.73 -0.33 -19.09
N GLU A 220 6.86 0.42 -19.78
CA GLU A 220 6.83 0.52 -21.24
C GLU A 220 7.25 1.89 -21.76
N SER A 221 8.04 2.61 -20.98
CA SER A 221 8.55 3.93 -21.40
C SER A 221 9.36 3.84 -22.67
N VAL A 222 8.97 4.64 -23.65
CA VAL A 222 9.75 4.86 -24.89
C VAL A 222 10.04 6.35 -24.95
N PRO A 223 11.18 6.81 -24.47
CA PRO A 223 11.52 8.23 -24.43
C PRO A 223 11.34 8.90 -25.79
N GLY A 224 10.60 10.01 -25.81
CA GLY A 224 10.30 10.75 -27.02
C GLY A 224 9.25 10.10 -27.93
N ASN A 225 8.60 9.02 -27.52
CA ASN A 225 7.48 8.44 -28.25
C ASN A 225 6.21 9.24 -27.93
N LEU A 226 5.65 9.89 -28.96
CA LEU A 226 4.39 10.63 -28.88
C LEU A 226 3.33 9.85 -29.64
N TYR A 227 2.31 9.41 -28.92
CA TYR A 227 1.15 8.74 -29.53
C TYR A 227 0.13 9.75 -30.08
#